data_dda3714386297073b7210ab24222d772
#
_entry.id   dda3714386297073b7210ab24222d772
#
_cell.length_a   1.000
_cell.length_b   1.000
_cell.length_c   1.000
_cell.angle_alpha   90.00
_cell.angle_beta   90.00
_cell.angle_gamma   90.00
#
_symmetry.space_group_name_H-M   'P 1'
#
loop_
_entity.id
_entity.type
_entity.pdbx_description
1 polymer ?
#
loop_
_entity_poly.entity_id
_entity_poly.type
_entity_poly.pdbx_seq_one_letter_code
_entity_poly.pdbx_strand_id
1 'polypeptide(L)'
;LIFKNMRYDGNISQEEYYEATIEEIALNRPKKSDTEKINSSIDTYTYDCATRALMEQEGFQFKYYFDSDKEKKSYGEAYDELYSACQKKLFSGGYKIYTTIDMEKQKELQSAIDDTLKGFKDKSKDGTYKMQAAAVSIDNNSGYVVAIVGGRKQDSDNYTLNRAYQSYRQPGSSIKPLLVYTPQLERGYTPDTVVDDHKLKDGPSNANNTYAGKIPLRYAVAHSINTIAWQLYDELTPKAGLQYLKNMNFAQIKDGDYTLATSLGGFTKGVSPLEMASGYAAVENDGLYREPTCVKSIVDSDENVVYTSSLTEKTVYKQDAARMMTDIMTSVMDSGTGRSAKLADMPCAGKTGTTNDHKDGWFCGFTRYYTTAVWVGCDYPKAISNLSGSTYPAQIWKAYMSAAHEGLSSLDFLPYAQLSDDFKNQQKKEEEEHDQPSRACLVA
;
A
#
# COMPACT_ATOMS: atom_id res chain seq x y z
N LEU A 1 6.24 -31.75 -39.40
CA LEU A 1 6.43 -32.93 -38.54
C LEU A 1 5.13 -33.70 -38.36
N ILE A 2 4.01 -33.02 -38.03
CA ILE A 2 2.69 -33.64 -37.77
C ILE A 2 2.20 -34.44 -38.96
N PHE A 3 2.06 -33.85 -40.14
CA PHE A 3 1.58 -34.53 -41.33
C PHE A 3 2.49 -35.67 -41.77
N LYS A 4 3.81 -35.57 -41.53
CA LYS A 4 4.77 -36.64 -41.81
C LYS A 4 4.51 -37.86 -40.94
N ASN A 5 4.23 -37.66 -39.65
CA ASN A 5 3.90 -38.72 -38.73
C ASN A 5 2.53 -39.34 -39.04
N MET A 6 1.50 -38.51 -39.32
CA MET A 6 0.18 -39.00 -39.72
C MET A 6 0.24 -39.89 -40.97
N ARG A 7 1.07 -39.56 -41.97
CA ARG A 7 1.30 -40.41 -43.12
C ARG A 7 2.02 -41.71 -42.76
N TYR A 8 3.06 -41.63 -41.92
CA TYR A 8 3.82 -42.81 -41.47
C TYR A 8 2.93 -43.78 -40.71
N ASP A 9 2.01 -43.27 -39.91
CA ASP A 9 1.05 -44.05 -39.12
C ASP A 9 -0.18 -44.50 -39.92
N GLY A 10 -0.23 -44.19 -41.24
CA GLY A 10 -1.32 -44.58 -42.15
C GLY A 10 -2.62 -43.82 -41.94
N ASN A 11 -2.63 -42.72 -41.23
CA ASN A 11 -3.80 -41.88 -40.96
C ASN A 11 -4.16 -40.96 -42.13
N ILE A 12 -3.20 -40.65 -43.00
CA ILE A 12 -3.40 -39.93 -44.25
C ILE A 12 -2.63 -40.59 -45.39
N SER A 13 -3.13 -40.47 -46.62
CA SER A 13 -2.49 -40.96 -47.84
C SER A 13 -1.29 -40.07 -48.24
N GLN A 14 -0.51 -40.54 -49.21
CA GLN A 14 0.58 -39.76 -49.78
C GLN A 14 0.09 -38.46 -50.45
N GLU A 15 -1.08 -38.54 -51.10
CA GLU A 15 -1.71 -37.43 -51.80
C GLU A 15 -2.21 -36.36 -50.80
N GLU A 16 -2.95 -36.77 -49.78
CA GLU A 16 -3.38 -35.89 -48.68
C GLU A 16 -2.21 -35.25 -47.95
N TYR A 17 -1.09 -35.97 -47.78
CA TYR A 17 0.13 -35.41 -47.23
C TYR A 17 0.69 -34.26 -48.08
N TYR A 18 0.75 -34.46 -49.41
CA TYR A 18 1.23 -33.40 -50.31
C TYR A 18 0.29 -32.21 -50.32
N GLU A 19 -1.02 -32.44 -50.45
CA GLU A 19 -2.00 -31.37 -50.41
C GLU A 19 -1.91 -30.55 -49.12
N ALA A 20 -1.88 -31.21 -47.94
CA ALA A 20 -1.76 -30.55 -46.66
C ALA A 20 -0.42 -29.77 -46.45
N THR A 21 0.66 -30.19 -47.14
CA THR A 21 1.97 -29.49 -47.04
C THR A 21 2.10 -28.29 -47.95
N ILE A 22 1.30 -28.21 -49.03
CA ILE A 22 1.29 -27.07 -49.96
C ILE A 22 0.15 -26.09 -49.65
N GLU A 23 -0.83 -26.49 -48.84
CA GLU A 23 -1.92 -25.62 -48.43
C GLU A 23 -1.39 -24.48 -47.58
N GLU A 24 -1.67 -23.26 -48.00
CA GLU A 24 -1.30 -22.06 -47.25
C GLU A 24 -2.24 -21.90 -46.06
N ILE A 25 -1.72 -22.06 -44.84
CA ILE A 25 -2.50 -21.93 -43.63
C ILE A 25 -2.86 -20.45 -43.43
N ALA A 26 -4.04 -20.06 -43.86
CA ALA A 26 -4.58 -18.74 -43.54
C ALA A 26 -5.13 -18.73 -42.11
N LEU A 27 -4.36 -18.15 -41.20
CA LEU A 27 -4.84 -17.95 -39.82
C LEU A 27 -5.90 -16.86 -39.84
N ASN A 28 -7.15 -17.21 -39.62
CA ASN A 28 -8.24 -16.26 -39.41
C ASN A 28 -8.14 -15.68 -37.96
N ARG A 29 -7.05 -14.97 -37.70
CA ARG A 29 -6.91 -14.23 -36.45
C ARG A 29 -7.62 -12.90 -36.65
N PRO A 30 -8.50 -12.46 -35.71
CA PRO A 30 -8.97 -11.09 -35.74
C PRO A 30 -7.74 -10.18 -35.73
N LYS A 31 -7.71 -9.18 -36.61
CA LYS A 31 -6.67 -8.14 -36.57
C LYS A 31 -6.72 -7.55 -35.17
N LYS A 32 -5.57 -7.52 -34.49
CA LYS A 32 -5.43 -6.77 -33.22
C LYS A 32 -6.05 -5.40 -33.45
N SER A 33 -7.12 -5.08 -32.76
CA SER A 33 -7.65 -3.73 -32.82
C SER A 33 -6.59 -2.82 -32.23
N ASP A 34 -6.27 -1.69 -32.87
CA ASP A 34 -5.32 -0.68 -32.38
C ASP A 34 -5.77 -0.07 -31.03
N THR A 35 -6.93 -0.49 -30.51
CA THR A 35 -7.54 -0.03 -29.26
C THR A 35 -7.31 -0.96 -28.07
N GLU A 36 -6.89 -2.20 -28.25
CA GLU A 36 -6.55 -3.10 -27.15
C GLU A 36 -5.10 -2.89 -26.71
N LYS A 37 -4.87 -1.90 -25.87
CA LYS A 37 -3.62 -1.77 -25.11
C LYS A 37 -3.60 -2.86 -24.05
N ILE A 38 -3.08 -4.02 -24.41
CA ILE A 38 -2.86 -5.14 -23.51
C ILE A 38 -1.65 -4.78 -22.65
N ASN A 39 -1.78 -4.78 -21.33
CA ASN A 39 -0.74 -4.63 -20.29
C ASN A 39 -0.72 -3.28 -19.55
N SER A 40 -1.90 -2.74 -19.27
CA SER A 40 -2.06 -1.62 -18.33
C SER A 40 -1.74 -2.05 -16.87
N SER A 41 -1.69 -1.09 -15.96
CA SER A 41 -1.60 -1.39 -14.51
C SER A 41 -2.76 -2.26 -14.03
N ILE A 42 -3.93 -2.11 -14.63
CA ILE A 42 -5.12 -2.93 -14.33
C ILE A 42 -4.85 -4.39 -14.70
N ASP A 43 -4.40 -4.63 -15.95
CA ASP A 43 -4.19 -5.97 -16.46
C ASP A 43 -3.14 -6.72 -15.64
N THR A 44 -1.98 -6.08 -15.39
CA THR A 44 -0.89 -6.70 -14.62
C THR A 44 -1.32 -7.05 -13.21
N TYR A 45 -2.07 -6.17 -12.54
CA TYR A 45 -2.56 -6.43 -11.19
C TYR A 45 -3.70 -7.46 -11.17
N THR A 46 -4.62 -7.38 -12.11
CA THR A 46 -5.72 -8.35 -12.24
C THR A 46 -5.20 -9.76 -12.48
N TYR A 47 -4.21 -9.91 -13.36
CA TYR A 47 -3.61 -11.23 -13.63
C TYR A 47 -2.86 -11.78 -12.41
N ASP A 48 -2.15 -10.94 -11.67
CA ASP A 48 -1.52 -11.37 -10.42
C ASP A 48 -2.56 -11.82 -9.39
N CYS A 49 -3.59 -11.00 -9.12
CA CYS A 49 -4.67 -11.35 -8.21
C CYS A 49 -5.41 -12.64 -8.64
N ALA A 50 -5.72 -12.78 -9.94
CA ALA A 50 -6.42 -13.96 -10.45
C ALA A 50 -5.55 -15.22 -10.40
N THR A 51 -4.26 -15.11 -10.69
CA THR A 51 -3.32 -16.23 -10.54
C THR A 51 -3.24 -16.69 -9.09
N ARG A 52 -3.11 -15.75 -8.15
CA ARG A 52 -3.11 -16.04 -6.71
C ARG A 52 -4.44 -16.66 -6.24
N ALA A 53 -5.57 -16.16 -6.75
CA ALA A 53 -6.88 -16.74 -6.46
C ALA A 53 -6.98 -18.21 -6.92
N LEU A 54 -6.45 -18.56 -8.09
CA LEU A 54 -6.38 -19.95 -8.54
C LEU A 54 -5.44 -20.80 -7.67
N MET A 55 -4.31 -20.23 -7.21
CA MET A 55 -3.41 -20.91 -6.28
C MET A 55 -4.10 -21.22 -4.93
N GLU A 56 -4.93 -20.31 -4.41
CA GLU A 56 -5.74 -20.55 -3.21
C GLU A 56 -6.74 -21.69 -3.42
N GLN A 57 -7.37 -21.79 -4.59
CA GLN A 57 -8.26 -22.89 -4.93
C GLN A 57 -7.53 -24.25 -4.99
N GLU A 58 -6.25 -24.25 -5.38
CA GLU A 58 -5.40 -25.45 -5.33
C GLU A 58 -4.85 -25.69 -3.90
N GLY A 59 -5.27 -24.92 -2.90
CA GLY A 59 -4.92 -25.10 -1.49
C GLY A 59 -3.61 -24.43 -1.07
N PHE A 60 -3.03 -23.56 -1.90
CA PHE A 60 -1.80 -22.86 -1.54
C PHE A 60 -2.07 -21.81 -0.47
N GLN A 61 -1.23 -21.78 0.56
CA GLN A 61 -1.29 -20.80 1.64
C GLN A 61 -0.16 -19.77 1.48
N PHE A 62 -0.53 -18.51 1.30
CA PHE A 62 0.45 -17.43 1.19
C PHE A 62 1.14 -17.14 2.52
N LYS A 63 2.47 -17.09 2.48
CA LYS A 63 3.32 -16.83 3.63
C LYS A 63 4.39 -15.79 3.26
N TYR A 64 4.57 -14.80 4.13
CA TYR A 64 5.50 -13.67 3.88
C TYR A 64 6.74 -13.74 4.77
N TYR A 65 6.70 -14.52 5.85
CA TYR A 65 7.78 -14.66 6.84
C TYR A 65 8.07 -16.13 7.10
N PHE A 66 9.35 -16.46 7.29
CA PHE A 66 9.86 -17.82 7.37
C PHE A 66 10.79 -17.95 8.56
N ASP A 67 10.77 -19.10 9.22
CA ASP A 67 11.59 -19.39 10.39
C ASP A 67 13.02 -19.80 10.01
N SER A 68 13.25 -20.14 8.73
CA SER A 68 14.58 -20.53 8.22
C SER A 68 14.71 -20.28 6.72
N ASP A 69 15.97 -20.12 6.25
CA ASP A 69 16.27 -20.02 4.83
C ASP A 69 15.87 -21.27 4.05
N LYS A 70 15.90 -22.45 4.68
CA LYS A 70 15.45 -23.71 4.07
C LYS A 70 13.95 -23.68 3.80
N GLU A 71 13.17 -23.26 4.78
CA GLU A 71 11.71 -23.10 4.63
C GLU A 71 11.37 -22.09 3.54
N LYS A 72 12.04 -20.93 3.57
CA LYS A 72 11.87 -19.87 2.57
C LYS A 72 12.18 -20.37 1.16
N LYS A 73 13.25 -21.16 0.99
CA LYS A 73 13.63 -21.73 -0.30
C LYS A 73 12.57 -22.73 -0.79
N SER A 74 12.17 -23.67 0.05
CA SER A 74 11.15 -24.66 -0.31
C SER A 74 9.80 -24.01 -0.64
N TYR A 75 9.42 -22.98 0.11
CA TYR A 75 8.21 -22.20 -0.18
C TYR A 75 8.33 -21.47 -1.52
N GLY A 76 9.49 -20.84 -1.81
CA GLY A 76 9.72 -20.15 -3.07
C GLY A 76 9.62 -21.09 -4.27
N GLU A 77 10.23 -22.27 -4.20
CA GLU A 77 10.16 -23.29 -5.25
C GLU A 77 8.69 -23.74 -5.49
N ALA A 78 7.94 -24.03 -4.43
CA ALA A 78 6.53 -24.41 -4.54
C ALA A 78 5.65 -23.25 -5.05
N TYR A 79 5.93 -22.02 -4.63
CA TYR A 79 5.25 -20.81 -5.12
C TYR A 79 5.47 -20.64 -6.63
N ASP A 80 6.72 -20.66 -7.09
CA ASP A 80 7.08 -20.41 -8.49
C ASP A 80 6.47 -21.47 -9.43
N GLU A 81 6.52 -22.74 -9.00
CA GLU A 81 5.92 -23.86 -9.74
C GLU A 81 4.40 -23.67 -9.89
N LEU A 82 3.69 -23.48 -8.78
CA LEU A 82 2.24 -23.37 -8.79
C LEU A 82 1.77 -22.06 -9.43
N TYR A 83 2.48 -20.95 -9.19
CA TYR A 83 2.19 -19.67 -9.84
C TYR A 83 2.27 -19.81 -11.36
N SER A 84 3.35 -20.42 -11.88
CA SER A 84 3.52 -20.63 -13.31
C SER A 84 2.43 -21.54 -13.90
N ALA A 85 2.05 -22.59 -13.18
CA ALA A 85 0.97 -23.50 -13.60
C ALA A 85 -0.40 -22.79 -13.64
N CYS A 86 -0.75 -22.05 -12.59
CA CYS A 86 -2.00 -21.28 -12.50
C CYS A 86 -2.04 -20.15 -13.54
N GLN A 87 -0.93 -19.45 -13.77
CA GLN A 87 -0.84 -18.42 -14.80
C GLN A 87 -1.05 -19.01 -16.19
N LYS A 88 -0.41 -20.14 -16.50
CA LYS A 88 -0.65 -20.85 -17.78
C LYS A 88 -2.10 -21.27 -17.94
N LYS A 89 -2.70 -21.83 -16.88
CA LYS A 89 -4.12 -22.20 -16.83
C LYS A 89 -5.01 -20.99 -17.10
N LEU A 90 -4.71 -19.83 -16.46
CA LEU A 90 -5.44 -18.58 -16.64
C LEU A 90 -5.43 -18.09 -18.10
N PHE A 91 -4.28 -18.11 -18.76
CA PHE A 91 -4.14 -17.61 -20.14
C PHE A 91 -4.64 -18.59 -21.22
N SER A 92 -4.78 -19.87 -20.91
CA SER A 92 -5.21 -20.88 -21.87
C SER A 92 -6.62 -21.44 -21.62
N GLY A 93 -7.20 -21.18 -20.46
CA GLY A 93 -8.43 -21.83 -20.00
C GLY A 93 -9.73 -21.09 -20.34
N GLY A 94 -9.67 -19.95 -21.04
CA GLY A 94 -10.88 -19.20 -21.40
C GLY A 94 -11.64 -18.59 -20.23
N TYR A 95 -10.95 -18.30 -19.12
CA TYR A 95 -11.56 -17.73 -17.93
C TYR A 95 -12.07 -16.30 -18.14
N LYS A 96 -13.18 -15.98 -17.51
CA LYS A 96 -13.68 -14.61 -17.32
C LYS A 96 -13.39 -14.16 -15.89
N ILE A 97 -12.69 -13.05 -15.74
CA ILE A 97 -12.32 -12.48 -14.45
C ILE A 97 -13.20 -11.25 -14.19
N TYR A 98 -13.99 -11.30 -13.14
CA TYR A 98 -14.79 -10.16 -12.70
C TYR A 98 -14.02 -9.38 -11.65
N THR A 99 -13.74 -8.11 -11.95
CA THR A 99 -12.97 -7.22 -11.08
C THR A 99 -13.83 -6.18 -10.42
N THR A 100 -13.28 -5.57 -9.38
CA THR A 100 -13.85 -4.43 -8.64
C THR A 100 -13.30 -3.10 -9.15
N ILE A 101 -12.46 -3.12 -10.19
CA ILE A 101 -11.90 -1.91 -10.77
C ILE A 101 -13.03 -1.06 -11.37
N ASP A 102 -13.14 0.16 -10.87
CA ASP A 102 -14.01 1.19 -11.38
C ASP A 102 -13.25 1.99 -12.44
N MET A 103 -13.67 1.87 -13.71
CA MET A 103 -12.95 2.46 -14.82
C MET A 103 -12.97 3.99 -14.82
N GLU A 104 -13.97 4.62 -14.21
CA GLU A 104 -14.03 6.07 -14.02
C GLU A 104 -13.00 6.51 -13.00
N LYS A 105 -12.99 5.90 -11.81
CA LYS A 105 -11.98 6.17 -10.77
C LYS A 105 -10.57 5.85 -11.23
N GLN A 106 -10.39 4.80 -12.02
CA GLN A 106 -9.11 4.46 -12.62
C GLN A 106 -8.60 5.57 -13.54
N LYS A 107 -9.48 6.10 -14.39
CA LYS A 107 -9.16 7.21 -15.30
C LYS A 107 -8.85 8.49 -14.54
N GLU A 108 -9.63 8.79 -13.50
CA GLU A 108 -9.41 9.95 -12.63
C GLU A 108 -8.06 9.86 -11.92
N LEU A 109 -7.71 8.70 -11.38
CA LEU A 109 -6.43 8.48 -10.70
C LEU A 109 -5.25 8.64 -11.67
N GLN A 110 -5.34 8.07 -12.88
CA GLN A 110 -4.32 8.24 -13.91
C GLN A 110 -4.19 9.71 -14.33
N SER A 111 -5.31 10.40 -14.54
CA SER A 111 -5.32 11.82 -14.91
C SER A 111 -4.73 12.70 -13.82
N ALA A 112 -5.06 12.45 -12.56
CA ALA A 112 -4.50 13.18 -11.42
C ALA A 112 -2.97 13.07 -11.38
N ILE A 113 -2.42 11.89 -11.66
CA ILE A 113 -0.97 11.65 -11.74
C ILE A 113 -0.37 12.41 -12.94
N ASP A 114 -0.91 12.20 -14.13
CA ASP A 114 -0.34 12.71 -15.37
C ASP A 114 -0.39 14.25 -15.43
N ASP A 115 -1.48 14.85 -14.97
CA ASP A 115 -1.64 16.30 -14.93
C ASP A 115 -0.74 16.96 -13.89
N THR A 116 -0.63 16.37 -12.71
CA THR A 116 0.24 16.90 -11.65
C THR A 116 1.70 16.86 -12.08
N LEU A 117 2.12 15.80 -12.76
CA LEU A 117 3.52 15.61 -13.15
C LEU A 117 3.84 16.04 -14.58
N LYS A 118 2.91 16.69 -15.31
CA LYS A 118 3.09 17.08 -16.73
C LYS A 118 4.30 17.99 -16.99
N GLY A 119 4.75 18.73 -15.96
CA GLY A 119 5.93 19.60 -16.04
C GLY A 119 7.26 18.82 -16.12
N PHE A 120 7.30 17.56 -15.65
CA PHE A 120 8.50 16.73 -15.69
C PHE A 120 8.55 15.95 -17.00
N LYS A 121 9.37 16.45 -17.96
CA LYS A 121 9.40 15.93 -19.34
C LYS A 121 10.55 14.96 -19.60
N ASP A 122 11.50 14.84 -18.66
CA ASP A 122 12.68 13.97 -18.82
C ASP A 122 12.29 12.51 -18.96
N LYS A 123 12.84 11.86 -20.00
CA LYS A 123 12.63 10.44 -20.28
C LYS A 123 13.95 9.65 -20.24
N SER A 124 13.83 8.38 -19.97
CA SER A 124 14.88 7.38 -20.14
C SER A 124 15.03 7.00 -21.62
N LYS A 125 16.04 6.19 -21.96
CA LYS A 125 16.30 5.78 -23.36
C LYS A 125 15.15 4.97 -23.98
N ASP A 126 14.40 4.26 -23.15
CA ASP A 126 13.22 3.46 -23.53
C ASP A 126 11.93 4.28 -23.66
N GLY A 127 11.98 5.60 -23.49
CA GLY A 127 10.84 6.49 -23.57
C GLY A 127 10.06 6.66 -22.27
N THR A 128 10.39 5.92 -21.20
CA THR A 128 9.74 6.02 -19.88
C THR A 128 10.10 7.34 -19.19
N TYR A 129 9.12 8.03 -18.60
CA TYR A 129 9.39 9.23 -17.80
C TYR A 129 10.26 8.89 -16.59
N LYS A 130 11.29 9.72 -16.32
CA LYS A 130 12.17 9.53 -15.16
C LYS A 130 11.45 9.81 -13.84
N MET A 131 10.63 10.85 -13.80
CA MET A 131 9.75 11.17 -12.69
C MET A 131 8.50 10.31 -12.80
N GLN A 132 8.28 9.47 -11.81
CA GLN A 132 7.19 8.51 -11.73
C GLN A 132 6.28 8.79 -10.54
N ALA A 133 5.08 8.21 -10.60
CA ALA A 133 4.20 8.08 -9.46
C ALA A 133 3.46 6.74 -9.55
N ALA A 134 3.02 6.24 -8.41
CA ALA A 134 2.13 5.11 -8.32
C ALA A 134 1.11 5.35 -7.21
N ALA A 135 -0.10 4.85 -7.42
CA ALA A 135 -1.17 5.02 -6.45
C ALA A 135 -2.14 3.84 -6.47
N VAL A 136 -2.76 3.60 -5.31
CA VAL A 136 -3.80 2.60 -5.11
C VAL A 136 -4.94 3.21 -4.33
N SER A 137 -6.18 2.95 -4.76
CA SER A 137 -7.40 3.33 -4.06
C SER A 137 -8.21 2.09 -3.69
N ILE A 138 -8.62 2.02 -2.44
CA ILE A 138 -9.42 0.95 -1.85
C ILE A 138 -10.78 1.54 -1.46
N ASP A 139 -11.86 0.86 -1.80
CA ASP A 139 -13.20 1.14 -1.29
C ASP A 139 -13.31 0.61 0.15
N ASN A 140 -13.51 1.48 1.12
CA ASN A 140 -13.46 1.14 2.54
C ASN A 140 -14.63 0.25 2.97
N ASN A 141 -15.77 0.35 2.31
CA ASN A 141 -16.93 -0.46 2.63
C ASN A 141 -16.72 -1.92 2.22
N SER A 142 -16.22 -2.15 1.01
CA SER A 142 -16.00 -3.50 0.49
C SER A 142 -14.59 -4.06 0.79
N GLY A 143 -13.59 -3.20 0.96
CA GLY A 143 -12.19 -3.57 1.15
C GLY A 143 -11.45 -3.90 -0.15
N TYR A 144 -12.11 -3.81 -1.32
CA TYR A 144 -11.49 -4.10 -2.60
C TYR A 144 -10.74 -2.91 -3.19
N VAL A 145 -9.71 -3.22 -3.98
CA VAL A 145 -9.04 -2.22 -4.82
C VAL A 145 -9.97 -1.80 -5.95
N VAL A 146 -10.24 -0.50 -6.06
CA VAL A 146 -11.12 0.08 -7.09
C VAL A 146 -10.36 0.85 -8.16
N ALA A 147 -9.12 1.28 -7.87
CA ALA A 147 -8.22 1.87 -8.86
C ALA A 147 -6.76 1.60 -8.50
N ILE A 148 -5.92 1.36 -9.50
CA ILE A 148 -4.50 1.10 -9.35
C ILE A 148 -3.71 1.66 -10.52
N VAL A 149 -2.75 2.55 -10.24
CA VAL A 149 -1.87 3.15 -11.26
C VAL A 149 -0.42 2.89 -10.89
N GLY A 150 0.29 2.17 -11.74
CA GLY A 150 1.69 1.77 -11.52
C GLY A 150 2.72 2.68 -12.18
N GLY A 151 2.30 3.77 -12.84
CA GLY A 151 3.21 4.71 -13.49
C GLY A 151 2.51 5.79 -14.31
N ARG A 152 3.30 6.77 -14.76
CA ARG A 152 2.83 7.82 -15.65
C ARG A 152 2.66 7.27 -17.07
N LYS A 153 1.56 7.69 -17.75
CA LYS A 153 1.29 7.42 -19.18
C LYS A 153 1.73 6.02 -19.57
N GLN A 154 1.06 5.03 -19.05
CA GLN A 154 1.32 3.62 -19.39
C GLN A 154 0.71 3.31 -20.76
N ASP A 155 1.34 3.83 -21.81
CA ASP A 155 0.94 3.68 -23.21
C ASP A 155 1.76 2.60 -23.94
N SER A 156 2.38 1.69 -23.19
CA SER A 156 3.26 0.66 -23.75
C SER A 156 2.50 -0.61 -24.08
N ASP A 157 2.80 -1.20 -25.24
CA ASP A 157 2.31 -2.54 -25.63
C ASP A 157 3.02 -3.68 -24.87
N ASN A 158 4.01 -3.36 -24.05
CA ASN A 158 4.79 -4.31 -23.26
C ASN A 158 4.39 -4.26 -21.79
N TYR A 159 4.59 -5.39 -21.09
CA TYR A 159 4.48 -5.42 -19.62
C TYR A 159 5.43 -4.41 -19.00
N THR A 160 4.89 -3.35 -18.43
CA THR A 160 5.65 -2.34 -17.72
C THR A 160 5.61 -2.61 -16.22
N LEU A 161 6.65 -2.16 -15.51
CA LEU A 161 6.69 -2.26 -14.05
C LEU A 161 5.49 -1.55 -13.42
N ASN A 162 4.65 -2.32 -12.75
CA ASN A 162 3.57 -1.77 -11.93
C ASN A 162 4.10 -1.40 -10.54
N ARG A 163 4.50 -0.14 -10.39
CA ARG A 163 5.12 0.35 -9.15
C ARG A 163 4.18 0.36 -7.97
N ALA A 164 2.89 0.21 -8.21
CA ALA A 164 1.90 0.20 -7.15
C ALA A 164 2.01 -1.03 -6.23
N TYR A 165 2.50 -2.17 -6.74
CA TYR A 165 2.67 -3.38 -5.92
C TYR A 165 4.00 -4.12 -6.14
N GLN A 166 4.73 -3.83 -7.23
CA GLN A 166 6.00 -4.49 -7.55
C GLN A 166 7.23 -3.67 -7.13
N SER A 167 7.05 -2.40 -6.73
CA SER A 167 8.14 -1.52 -6.32
C SER A 167 8.03 -1.18 -4.85
N TYR A 168 9.15 -1.33 -4.13
CA TYR A 168 9.25 -1.05 -2.71
C TYR A 168 10.13 0.17 -2.50
N ARG A 169 9.61 1.16 -1.75
CA ARG A 169 10.25 2.46 -1.54
C ARG A 169 10.19 2.84 -0.07
N GLN A 170 11.15 3.60 0.39
CA GLN A 170 11.14 4.10 1.77
C GLN A 170 9.95 5.03 1.99
N PRO A 171 9.06 4.74 2.97
CA PRO A 171 7.83 5.51 3.17
C PRO A 171 8.05 6.86 3.86
N GLY A 172 9.24 7.09 4.45
CA GLY A 172 9.44 8.24 5.32
C GLY A 172 8.40 8.28 6.45
N SER A 173 8.02 9.46 6.87
CA SER A 173 7.08 9.64 7.99
C SER A 173 5.66 9.12 7.75
N SER A 174 5.29 8.69 6.53
CA SER A 174 3.97 8.11 6.30
C SER A 174 3.78 6.75 6.97
N ILE A 175 4.86 6.08 7.41
CA ILE A 175 4.75 4.81 8.14
C ILE A 175 4.40 5.00 9.62
N LYS A 176 4.63 6.19 10.20
CA LYS A 176 4.49 6.45 11.64
C LYS A 176 3.12 6.06 12.22
N PRO A 177 1.98 6.34 11.56
CA PRO A 177 0.68 5.91 12.06
C PRO A 177 0.59 4.40 12.24
N LEU A 178 1.07 3.61 11.27
CA LEU A 178 0.94 2.15 11.28
C LEU A 178 1.92 1.48 12.25
N LEU A 179 3.13 2.02 12.36
CA LEU A 179 4.25 1.38 13.02
C LEU A 179 4.45 1.84 14.47
N VAL A 180 4.10 3.09 14.77
CA VAL A 180 4.42 3.75 16.04
C VAL A 180 3.16 4.16 16.80
N TYR A 181 2.37 5.04 16.21
CA TYR A 181 1.33 5.75 16.95
C TYR A 181 0.11 4.90 17.26
N THR A 182 -0.46 4.16 16.30
CA THR A 182 -1.60 3.28 16.56
C THR A 182 -1.25 2.19 17.58
N PRO A 183 -0.06 1.52 17.50
CA PRO A 183 0.39 0.63 18.56
C PRO A 183 0.50 1.27 19.95
N GLN A 184 0.96 2.52 20.05
CA GLN A 184 1.06 3.21 21.34
C GLN A 184 -0.32 3.62 21.89
N LEU A 185 -1.26 3.99 21.02
CA LEU A 185 -2.65 4.23 21.45
C LEU A 185 -3.29 2.96 22.03
N GLU A 186 -2.94 1.76 21.55
CA GLU A 186 -3.38 0.51 22.18
C GLU A 186 -2.79 0.26 23.57
N ARG A 187 -1.65 0.86 23.86
CA ARG A 187 -0.93 0.74 25.14
C ARG A 187 -1.34 1.81 26.15
N GLY A 188 -2.34 2.63 25.81
CA GLY A 188 -2.92 3.60 26.73
C GLY A 188 -2.61 5.06 26.40
N TYR A 189 -1.78 5.35 25.41
CA TYR A 189 -1.66 6.72 24.92
C TYR A 189 -2.99 7.21 24.37
N THR A 190 -3.21 8.52 24.45
CA THR A 190 -4.40 9.20 23.95
C THR A 190 -4.00 10.35 23.05
N PRO A 191 -4.92 10.91 22.24
CA PRO A 191 -4.64 12.11 21.45
C PRO A 191 -4.08 13.28 22.25
N ASP A 192 -4.44 13.38 23.52
CA ASP A 192 -4.08 14.50 24.41
C ASP A 192 -2.92 14.17 25.37
N THR A 193 -2.40 12.93 25.33
CA THR A 193 -1.21 12.55 26.12
C THR A 193 -0.07 13.52 25.83
N VAL A 194 0.50 14.10 26.88
CA VAL A 194 1.62 15.03 26.77
C VAL A 194 2.91 14.27 26.52
N VAL A 195 3.60 14.62 25.45
CA VAL A 195 4.91 14.08 25.06
C VAL A 195 5.94 15.21 25.04
N ASP A 196 7.22 14.90 25.23
CA ASP A 196 8.29 15.90 25.34
C ASP A 196 9.20 15.92 24.12
N ASP A 197 9.03 16.95 23.28
CA ASP A 197 9.84 17.20 22.08
C ASP A 197 11.10 17.97 22.46
N HIS A 198 12.19 17.26 22.64
CA HIS A 198 13.49 17.82 22.95
C HIS A 198 14.60 17.23 22.04
N LYS A 199 15.76 17.87 22.05
CA LYS A 199 16.93 17.37 21.32
C LYS A 199 17.43 16.08 21.95
N LEU A 200 17.38 14.99 21.19
CA LEU A 200 17.91 13.69 21.61
C LEU A 200 19.43 13.66 21.48
N LYS A 201 20.11 13.01 22.43
CA LYS A 201 21.58 12.88 22.41
C LYS A 201 22.05 12.01 21.22
N ASP A 202 21.40 10.86 21.04
CA ASP A 202 21.74 9.84 20.03
C ASP A 202 20.52 9.52 19.14
N GLY A 203 19.78 10.55 18.70
CA GLY A 203 18.58 10.42 17.91
C GLY A 203 18.47 11.44 16.78
N PRO A 204 17.38 11.43 16.02
CA PRO A 204 17.16 12.34 14.92
C PRO A 204 16.88 13.76 15.39
N SER A 205 17.13 14.71 14.52
CA SER A 205 16.57 16.05 14.63
C SER A 205 15.19 16.13 14.00
N ASN A 206 14.38 17.10 14.44
CA ASN A 206 13.18 17.49 13.73
C ASN A 206 13.55 18.15 12.38
N ALA A 207 12.64 18.13 11.41
CA ALA A 207 12.91 18.61 10.05
C ALA A 207 13.38 20.09 9.98
N ASN A 208 12.93 20.91 10.94
CA ASN A 208 13.29 22.33 11.06
C ASN A 208 14.37 22.60 12.12
N ASN A 209 14.93 21.56 12.74
CA ASN A 209 15.87 21.66 13.86
C ASN A 209 15.36 22.46 15.07
N THR A 210 14.03 22.56 15.25
CA THR A 210 13.41 23.20 16.43
C THR A 210 12.70 22.14 17.28
N TYR A 211 12.50 22.45 18.54
CA TYR A 211 11.89 21.56 19.53
C TYR A 211 10.81 22.33 20.27
N ALA A 212 9.63 21.71 20.43
CA ALA A 212 8.44 22.36 20.98
C ALA A 212 8.25 22.12 22.48
N GLY A 213 9.07 21.28 23.11
CA GLY A 213 8.91 20.92 24.54
C GLY A 213 7.69 20.01 24.75
N LYS A 214 7.00 20.22 25.88
CA LYS A 214 5.79 19.45 26.22
C LYS A 214 4.61 19.83 25.32
N ILE A 215 4.14 18.86 24.51
CA ILE A 215 3.06 19.02 23.51
C ILE A 215 2.10 17.82 23.55
N PRO A 216 0.84 17.98 23.18
CA PRO A 216 -0.06 16.83 23.01
C PRO A 216 0.42 15.92 21.86
N LEU A 217 0.19 14.61 21.97
CA LEU A 217 0.51 13.63 20.92
C LEU A 217 -0.12 14.00 19.57
N ARG A 218 -1.35 14.49 19.58
CA ARG A 218 -2.06 15.01 18.39
C ARG A 218 -1.20 16.06 17.65
N TYR A 219 -0.61 17.01 18.37
CA TYR A 219 0.26 18.03 17.77
C TYR A 219 1.52 17.40 17.18
N ALA A 220 2.15 16.46 17.90
CA ALA A 220 3.35 15.77 17.41
C ALA A 220 3.10 15.01 16.11
N VAL A 221 1.95 14.35 15.97
CA VAL A 221 1.54 13.64 14.74
C VAL A 221 1.21 14.62 13.63
N ALA A 222 0.44 15.68 13.91
CA ALA A 222 0.04 16.70 12.95
C ALA A 222 1.25 17.36 12.28
N HIS A 223 2.28 17.66 13.07
CA HIS A 223 3.53 18.27 12.61
C HIS A 223 4.64 17.28 12.30
N SER A 224 4.34 15.96 12.39
CA SER A 224 5.27 14.89 12.03
C SER A 224 6.60 14.92 12.78
N ILE A 225 6.57 15.28 14.07
CA ILE A 225 7.76 15.42 14.93
C ILE A 225 8.55 14.12 14.98
N ASN A 226 9.85 14.20 14.65
CA ASN A 226 10.70 13.01 14.51
C ASN A 226 11.13 12.48 15.87
N THR A 227 11.51 13.37 16.81
CA THR A 227 11.97 13.00 18.14
C THR A 227 10.91 12.23 18.90
N ILE A 228 9.64 12.61 18.77
CA ILE A 228 8.51 11.91 19.41
C ILE A 228 8.30 10.52 18.80
N ALA A 229 8.29 10.40 17.45
CA ALA A 229 8.17 9.10 16.81
C ALA A 229 9.29 8.15 17.23
N TRP A 230 10.51 8.67 17.34
CA TRP A 230 11.68 7.90 17.76
C TRP A 230 11.56 7.40 19.20
N GLN A 231 11.24 8.29 20.15
CA GLN A 231 11.07 7.97 21.56
C GLN A 231 9.97 6.93 21.79
N LEU A 232 8.78 7.15 21.19
CA LEU A 232 7.65 6.24 21.31
C LEU A 232 7.92 4.88 20.65
N TYR A 233 8.73 4.84 19.60
CA TYR A 233 9.11 3.60 18.98
C TYR A 233 10.19 2.83 19.77
N ASP A 234 11.08 3.54 20.44
CA ASP A 234 12.05 2.95 21.36
C ASP A 234 11.32 2.29 22.54
N GLU A 235 10.35 2.98 23.13
CA GLU A 235 9.48 2.44 24.17
C GLU A 235 8.66 1.22 23.70
N LEU A 236 8.10 1.27 22.48
CA LEU A 236 7.36 0.16 21.88
C LEU A 236 8.26 -1.04 21.58
N THR A 237 9.48 -0.80 21.23
CA THR A 237 10.52 -1.65 20.63
C THR A 237 10.30 -1.90 19.13
N PRO A 238 11.37 -1.91 18.32
CA PRO A 238 11.30 -2.22 16.89
C PRO A 238 10.62 -3.56 16.58
N LYS A 239 10.87 -4.57 17.42
CA LYS A 239 10.26 -5.89 17.26
C LYS A 239 8.74 -5.86 17.39
N ALA A 240 8.23 -5.17 18.40
CA ALA A 240 6.79 -5.06 18.62
C ALA A 240 6.12 -4.23 17.51
N GLY A 241 6.71 -3.09 17.12
CA GLY A 241 6.15 -2.26 16.06
C GLY A 241 6.13 -2.96 14.70
N LEU A 242 7.22 -3.61 14.28
CA LEU A 242 7.28 -4.35 13.02
C LEU A 242 6.30 -5.52 12.96
N GLN A 243 5.90 -6.06 14.11
CA GLN A 243 4.90 -7.14 14.14
C GLN A 243 3.54 -6.69 13.60
N TYR A 244 3.14 -5.42 13.80
CA TYR A 244 1.91 -4.88 13.22
C TYR A 244 1.97 -4.87 11.69
N LEU A 245 3.10 -4.43 11.10
CA LEU A 245 3.28 -4.49 9.64
C LEU A 245 3.30 -5.93 9.12
N LYS A 246 3.94 -6.85 9.83
CA LYS A 246 3.92 -8.28 9.50
C LYS A 246 2.50 -8.85 9.55
N ASN A 247 1.70 -8.43 10.51
CA ASN A 247 0.30 -8.85 10.61
C ASN A 247 -0.55 -8.36 9.44
N MET A 248 -0.12 -7.30 8.75
CA MET A 248 -0.71 -6.75 7.53
C MET A 248 0.03 -7.19 6.25
N ASN A 249 0.82 -8.26 6.31
CA ASN A 249 1.49 -8.87 5.17
C ASN A 249 2.45 -7.95 4.39
N PHE A 250 3.09 -6.96 5.06
CA PHE A 250 4.15 -6.17 4.46
C PHE A 250 5.34 -7.06 4.10
N ALA A 251 5.54 -7.32 2.82
CA ALA A 251 6.36 -8.43 2.34
C ALA A 251 7.88 -8.23 2.48
N GLN A 252 8.37 -7.00 2.60
CA GLN A 252 9.80 -6.70 2.50
C GLN A 252 10.45 -6.26 3.81
N ILE A 253 9.91 -6.67 4.96
CA ILE A 253 10.55 -6.46 6.26
C ILE A 253 11.80 -7.37 6.34
N LYS A 254 12.95 -6.77 6.62
CA LYS A 254 14.27 -7.44 6.68
C LYS A 254 14.88 -7.30 8.10
N ASP A 255 15.92 -8.09 8.38
CA ASP A 255 16.59 -8.04 9.68
C ASP A 255 17.19 -6.65 9.96
N GLY A 256 17.66 -5.94 8.92
CA GLY A 256 18.16 -4.57 9.03
C GLY A 256 17.08 -3.52 9.40
N ASP A 257 15.80 -3.89 9.41
CA ASP A 257 14.71 -2.98 9.74
C ASP A 257 14.38 -2.96 11.26
N TYR A 258 14.99 -3.88 12.05
CA TYR A 258 14.82 -3.91 13.51
C TYR A 258 15.64 -2.83 14.22
N THR A 259 15.51 -1.59 13.76
CA THR A 259 16.22 -0.40 14.27
C THR A 259 15.27 0.76 14.51
N LEU A 260 15.66 1.71 15.34
CA LEU A 260 14.84 2.91 15.61
C LEU A 260 14.66 3.80 14.39
N ALA A 261 15.57 3.76 13.41
CA ALA A 261 15.46 4.51 12.15
C ALA A 261 14.19 4.12 11.34
N THR A 262 13.69 2.90 11.53
CA THR A 262 12.47 2.41 10.88
C THR A 262 11.23 3.22 11.28
N SER A 263 11.21 3.80 12.50
CA SER A 263 10.15 4.72 12.94
C SER A 263 9.99 5.95 12.03
N LEU A 264 11.05 6.33 11.34
CA LEU A 264 11.08 7.46 10.41
C LEU A 264 10.99 7.01 8.92
N GLY A 265 10.78 5.73 8.69
CA GLY A 265 10.68 5.16 7.35
C GLY A 265 12.00 4.70 6.73
N GLY A 266 13.05 4.56 7.53
CA GLY A 266 14.37 4.05 7.10
C GLY A 266 14.38 2.53 6.95
N PHE A 267 13.70 2.00 5.94
CA PHE A 267 13.64 0.58 5.64
C PHE A 267 14.76 0.14 4.69
N THR A 268 15.20 -1.11 4.81
CA THR A 268 16.19 -1.73 3.92
C THR A 268 15.69 -1.81 2.48
N LYS A 269 14.46 -2.26 2.29
CA LYS A 269 13.81 -2.36 0.96
C LYS A 269 12.71 -1.32 0.78
N GLY A 270 11.93 -1.07 1.81
CA GLY A 270 10.79 -0.19 1.77
C GLY A 270 9.46 -0.94 1.70
N VAL A 271 8.43 -0.21 1.31
CA VAL A 271 7.03 -0.65 1.22
C VAL A 271 6.44 -0.26 -0.13
N SER A 272 5.37 -0.94 -0.57
CA SER A 272 4.64 -0.61 -1.78
C SER A 272 3.44 0.31 -1.51
N PRO A 273 2.95 1.06 -2.52
CA PRO A 273 1.68 1.79 -2.41
C PRO A 273 0.49 0.92 -2.02
N LEU A 274 0.44 -0.32 -2.50
CA LEU A 274 -0.61 -1.28 -2.16
C LEU A 274 -0.60 -1.64 -0.66
N GLU A 275 0.58 -1.95 -0.10
CA GLU A 275 0.74 -2.20 1.33
C GLU A 275 0.36 -0.98 2.17
N MET A 276 0.76 0.21 1.75
CA MET A 276 0.40 1.45 2.45
C MET A 276 -1.11 1.72 2.40
N ALA A 277 -1.75 1.53 1.24
CA ALA A 277 -3.19 1.70 1.11
C ALA A 277 -3.95 0.71 2.00
N SER A 278 -3.57 -0.56 1.99
CA SER A 278 -4.22 -1.59 2.82
C SER A 278 -4.00 -1.38 4.32
N GLY A 279 -2.80 -0.92 4.72
CA GLY A 279 -2.52 -0.58 6.11
C GLY A 279 -3.35 0.61 6.61
N TYR A 280 -3.49 1.66 5.80
CA TYR A 280 -4.34 2.81 6.14
C TYR A 280 -5.83 2.46 6.09
N ALA A 281 -6.25 1.61 5.16
CA ALA A 281 -7.62 1.07 5.13
C ALA A 281 -7.93 0.27 6.40
N ALA A 282 -6.96 -0.48 6.95
CA ALA A 282 -7.16 -1.17 8.23
C ALA A 282 -7.37 -0.20 9.40
N VAL A 283 -6.71 0.96 9.41
CA VAL A 283 -6.95 2.00 10.43
C VAL A 283 -8.35 2.59 10.27
N GLU A 284 -8.80 2.90 9.06
CA GLU A 284 -10.15 3.39 8.78
C GLU A 284 -11.21 2.35 9.12
N ASN A 285 -10.96 1.08 8.86
CA ASN A 285 -11.85 -0.06 9.10
C ASN A 285 -11.73 -0.59 10.55
N ASP A 286 -11.70 0.30 11.53
CA ASP A 286 -11.74 -0.07 12.96
C ASP A 286 -10.63 -1.06 13.39
N GLY A 287 -9.47 -1.02 12.73
CA GLY A 287 -8.32 -1.89 13.00
C GLY A 287 -8.38 -3.26 12.32
N LEU A 288 -9.34 -3.48 11.45
CA LEU A 288 -9.53 -4.75 10.72
C LEU A 288 -8.85 -4.69 9.35
N TYR A 289 -7.81 -5.47 9.18
CA TYR A 289 -7.07 -5.60 7.92
C TYR A 289 -7.75 -6.60 6.99
N ARG A 290 -7.82 -6.25 5.71
CA ARG A 290 -8.23 -7.13 4.61
C ARG A 290 -7.08 -7.23 3.61
N GLU A 291 -6.79 -8.45 3.11
CA GLU A 291 -5.79 -8.64 2.05
C GLU A 291 -6.28 -7.95 0.77
N PRO A 292 -5.49 -7.03 0.19
CA PRO A 292 -5.96 -6.26 -0.95
C PRO A 292 -6.04 -7.11 -2.23
N THR A 293 -7.17 -7.07 -2.93
CA THR A 293 -7.37 -7.67 -4.24
C THR A 293 -8.35 -6.84 -5.06
N CYS A 294 -8.32 -7.01 -6.38
CA CYS A 294 -9.34 -6.47 -7.27
C CYS A 294 -10.22 -7.58 -7.91
N VAL A 295 -9.96 -8.86 -7.62
CA VAL A 295 -10.74 -9.97 -8.19
C VAL A 295 -11.93 -10.28 -7.30
N LYS A 296 -13.13 -10.17 -7.85
CA LYS A 296 -14.38 -10.52 -7.18
C LYS A 296 -14.75 -11.99 -7.43
N SER A 297 -14.65 -12.45 -8.68
CA SER A 297 -14.90 -13.86 -9.02
C SER A 297 -14.21 -14.23 -10.34
N ILE A 298 -14.01 -15.53 -10.53
CA ILE A 298 -13.48 -16.12 -11.75
C ILE A 298 -14.46 -17.22 -12.18
N VAL A 299 -14.84 -17.22 -13.45
CA VAL A 299 -15.63 -18.30 -14.07
C VAL A 299 -14.86 -18.93 -15.20
N ASP A 300 -15.09 -20.23 -15.46
CA ASP A 300 -14.47 -20.95 -16.57
C ASP A 300 -15.20 -20.74 -17.91
N SER A 301 -14.78 -21.44 -18.96
CA SER A 301 -15.39 -21.39 -20.29
C SER A 301 -16.83 -21.91 -20.33
N ASP A 302 -17.21 -22.75 -19.39
CA ASP A 302 -18.54 -23.35 -19.26
C ASP A 302 -19.45 -22.58 -18.30
N GLU A 303 -19.06 -21.36 -17.92
CA GLU A 303 -19.76 -20.45 -16.98
C GLU A 303 -19.83 -20.98 -15.54
N ASN A 304 -19.03 -21.99 -15.15
CA ASN A 304 -18.95 -22.42 -13.76
C ASN A 304 -18.10 -21.45 -12.95
N VAL A 305 -18.57 -21.12 -11.74
CA VAL A 305 -17.81 -20.29 -10.79
C VAL A 305 -16.65 -21.11 -10.23
N VAL A 306 -15.43 -20.74 -10.57
CA VAL A 306 -14.18 -21.37 -10.11
C VAL A 306 -13.68 -20.74 -8.83
N TYR A 307 -13.86 -19.42 -8.69
CA TYR A 307 -13.44 -18.67 -7.51
C TYR A 307 -14.42 -17.54 -7.20
N THR A 308 -14.71 -17.37 -5.92
CA THR A 308 -15.40 -16.18 -5.39
C THR A 308 -14.60 -15.65 -4.22
N SER A 309 -14.20 -14.40 -4.29
CA SER A 309 -13.46 -13.75 -3.23
C SER A 309 -14.33 -13.60 -1.97
N SER A 310 -13.78 -14.00 -0.84
CA SER A 310 -14.31 -13.67 0.48
C SER A 310 -13.20 -12.97 1.26
N LEU A 311 -13.24 -11.63 1.31
CA LEU A 311 -12.26 -10.89 2.08
C LEU A 311 -12.44 -11.20 3.56
N THR A 312 -11.49 -11.96 4.13
CA THR A 312 -11.44 -12.22 5.57
C THR A 312 -10.83 -11.03 6.28
N GLU A 313 -11.44 -10.65 7.40
CA GLU A 313 -10.92 -9.59 8.26
C GLU A 313 -10.01 -10.18 9.33
N LYS A 314 -8.87 -9.53 9.51
CA LYS A 314 -7.91 -9.85 10.56
C LYS A 314 -7.75 -8.64 11.48
N THR A 315 -8.04 -8.79 12.75
CA THR A 315 -7.78 -7.72 13.73
C THR A 315 -6.28 -7.49 13.83
N VAL A 316 -5.85 -6.27 13.51
CA VAL A 316 -4.47 -5.80 13.64
C VAL A 316 -4.36 -4.77 14.74
N TYR A 317 -5.31 -3.85 14.83
CA TYR A 317 -5.39 -2.85 15.89
C TYR A 317 -6.71 -2.99 16.66
N LYS A 318 -6.72 -2.55 17.91
CA LYS A 318 -7.97 -2.37 18.66
C LYS A 318 -8.77 -1.24 18.03
N GLN A 319 -10.09 -1.39 18.01
CA GLN A 319 -11.02 -0.43 17.42
C GLN A 319 -10.80 1.00 17.92
N ASP A 320 -10.74 1.21 19.25
CA ASP A 320 -10.56 2.55 19.80
C ASP A 320 -9.22 3.17 19.42
N ALA A 321 -8.14 2.38 19.36
CA ALA A 321 -6.83 2.88 18.90
C ALA A 321 -6.86 3.30 17.43
N ALA A 322 -7.51 2.54 16.57
CA ALA A 322 -7.70 2.87 15.16
C ALA A 322 -8.53 4.15 14.98
N ARG A 323 -9.62 4.30 15.74
CA ARG A 323 -10.47 5.50 15.74
C ARG A 323 -9.76 6.73 16.32
N MET A 324 -8.99 6.58 17.42
CA MET A 324 -8.13 7.66 17.95
C MET A 324 -7.09 8.08 16.93
N MET A 325 -6.47 7.13 16.21
CA MET A 325 -5.49 7.45 15.16
C MET A 325 -6.15 8.19 14.01
N THR A 326 -7.34 7.78 13.59
CA THR A 326 -8.15 8.47 12.57
C THR A 326 -8.41 9.91 12.99
N ASP A 327 -8.89 10.15 14.20
CA ASP A 327 -9.13 11.47 14.76
C ASP A 327 -7.85 12.33 14.81
N ILE A 328 -6.73 11.76 15.28
CA ILE A 328 -5.42 12.46 15.26
C ILE A 328 -5.04 12.85 13.82
N MET A 329 -5.23 11.96 12.85
CA MET A 329 -4.86 12.22 11.45
C MET A 329 -5.75 13.27 10.77
N THR A 330 -6.96 13.58 11.28
CA THR A 330 -7.71 14.76 10.81
C THR A 330 -6.96 16.04 11.09
N SER A 331 -6.28 16.13 12.26
CA SER A 331 -5.47 17.30 12.62
C SER A 331 -4.28 17.52 11.66
N VAL A 332 -3.76 16.45 11.02
CA VAL A 332 -2.75 16.58 9.95
C VAL A 332 -3.31 17.36 8.76
N MET A 333 -4.59 17.14 8.45
CA MET A 333 -5.30 17.81 7.34
C MET A 333 -5.74 19.24 7.70
N ASP A 334 -6.09 19.47 8.95
CA ASP A 334 -6.61 20.76 9.40
C ASP A 334 -5.52 21.81 9.63
N SER A 335 -4.48 21.44 10.34
CA SER A 335 -3.42 22.36 10.81
C SER A 335 -1.99 21.85 10.57
N GLY A 336 -1.84 20.60 10.18
CA GLY A 336 -0.55 19.92 10.04
C GLY A 336 0.04 19.93 8.65
N THR A 337 0.90 18.95 8.41
CA THR A 337 1.67 18.80 7.16
C THR A 337 0.81 18.42 5.95
N GLY A 338 -0.42 17.97 6.15
CA GLY A 338 -1.36 17.53 5.10
C GLY A 338 -2.35 18.59 4.61
N ARG A 339 -2.28 19.84 5.11
CA ARG A 339 -3.26 20.92 4.77
C ARG A 339 -3.51 21.09 3.28
N SER A 340 -2.48 20.91 2.45
CA SER A 340 -2.60 21.05 0.98
C SER A 340 -3.51 20.00 0.36
N ALA A 341 -3.67 18.85 1.01
CA ALA A 341 -4.53 17.76 0.55
C ALA A 341 -5.96 17.83 1.12
N LYS A 342 -6.26 18.73 2.05
CA LYS A 342 -7.60 18.82 2.66
C LYS A 342 -8.68 18.97 1.60
N LEU A 343 -9.72 18.12 1.68
CA LEU A 343 -10.93 18.21 0.87
C LEU A 343 -11.84 19.32 1.40
N ALA A 344 -12.62 19.93 0.52
CA ALA A 344 -13.49 21.05 0.91
C ALA A 344 -14.70 20.57 1.71
N ASP A 345 -15.39 19.55 1.20
CA ASP A 345 -16.71 19.16 1.64
C ASP A 345 -16.78 17.73 2.22
N MET A 346 -15.62 17.11 2.46
CA MET A 346 -15.52 15.73 2.95
C MET A 346 -14.50 15.64 4.08
N PRO A 347 -14.88 15.15 5.28
CA PRO A 347 -13.95 14.82 6.33
C PRO A 347 -12.88 13.85 5.82
N CYS A 348 -11.61 14.17 6.07
CA CYS A 348 -10.51 13.37 5.60
C CYS A 348 -9.38 13.33 6.63
N ALA A 349 -8.68 12.21 6.65
CA ALA A 349 -7.53 11.95 7.51
C ALA A 349 -6.35 11.50 6.64
N GLY A 350 -5.13 11.80 7.05
CA GLY A 350 -3.98 11.40 6.24
C GLY A 350 -2.64 11.73 6.85
N LYS A 351 -1.58 11.31 6.17
CA LYS A 351 -0.20 11.53 6.59
C LYS A 351 0.74 11.72 5.42
N THR A 352 1.60 12.71 5.52
CA THR A 352 2.70 12.95 4.60
C THR A 352 3.91 12.09 4.93
N GLY A 353 4.64 11.67 3.90
CA GLY A 353 5.96 11.06 4.00
C GLY A 353 6.94 11.74 3.07
N THR A 354 8.15 11.98 3.54
CA THR A 354 9.25 12.51 2.75
C THR A 354 10.52 11.80 3.20
N THR A 355 11.29 11.26 2.27
CA THR A 355 12.58 10.65 2.60
C THR A 355 13.69 11.70 2.61
N ASN A 356 14.82 11.35 3.24
CA ASN A 356 16.02 12.17 3.18
C ASN A 356 16.40 12.49 1.73
N ASP A 357 16.97 13.65 1.51
CA ASP A 357 17.35 14.17 0.18
C ASP A 357 16.17 14.29 -0.82
N HIS A 358 14.91 14.26 -0.34
CA HIS A 358 13.73 14.41 -1.19
C HIS A 358 13.69 13.42 -2.37
N LYS A 359 14.03 12.14 -2.14
CA LYS A 359 14.05 11.10 -3.18
C LYS A 359 12.69 10.47 -3.40
N ASP A 360 11.90 10.33 -2.33
CA ASP A 360 10.56 9.78 -2.33
C ASP A 360 9.61 10.70 -1.56
N GLY A 361 8.45 10.95 -2.15
CA GLY A 361 7.34 11.65 -1.52
C GLY A 361 6.13 10.74 -1.43
N TRP A 362 5.44 10.77 -0.29
CA TRP A 362 4.26 9.96 -0.01
C TRP A 362 3.12 10.79 0.55
N PHE A 363 1.92 10.45 0.14
CA PHE A 363 0.71 10.86 0.81
C PHE A 363 -0.23 9.66 0.93
N CYS A 364 -0.58 9.29 2.15
CA CYS A 364 -1.55 8.24 2.45
C CYS A 364 -2.68 8.84 3.25
N GLY A 365 -3.90 8.65 2.82
CA GLY A 365 -5.06 9.24 3.49
C GLY A 365 -6.36 8.61 3.05
N PHE A 366 -7.42 8.91 3.78
CA PHE A 366 -8.73 8.32 3.58
C PHE A 366 -9.88 9.27 3.99
N THR A 367 -11.05 8.92 3.55
CA THR A 367 -12.36 9.36 4.01
C THR A 367 -13.12 8.14 4.50
N ARG A 368 -14.40 8.26 4.81
CA ARG A 368 -15.26 7.09 5.08
C ARG A 368 -15.53 6.23 3.85
N TYR A 369 -15.26 6.73 2.64
CA TYR A 369 -15.52 6.02 1.39
C TYR A 369 -14.30 5.32 0.82
N TYR A 370 -13.16 6.02 0.73
CA TYR A 370 -11.98 5.52 0.05
C TYR A 370 -10.70 5.78 0.84
N THR A 371 -9.79 4.81 0.77
CA THR A 371 -8.41 4.96 1.21
C THR A 371 -7.49 4.97 0.01
N THR A 372 -6.64 5.99 -0.09
CA THR A 372 -5.70 6.14 -1.21
C THR A 372 -4.29 6.42 -0.73
N ALA A 373 -3.32 5.63 -1.23
CA ALA A 373 -1.90 5.85 -1.03
C ALA A 373 -1.25 6.28 -2.35
N VAL A 374 -0.46 7.36 -2.31
CA VAL A 374 0.24 7.92 -3.46
C VAL A 374 1.74 8.00 -3.15
N TRP A 375 2.55 7.45 -4.04
CA TRP A 375 4.00 7.61 -4.07
C TRP A 375 4.41 8.43 -5.29
N VAL A 376 5.44 9.29 -5.13
CA VAL A 376 6.09 10.03 -6.21
C VAL A 376 7.60 9.94 -6.02
N GLY A 377 8.32 9.64 -7.10
CA GLY A 377 9.79 9.52 -7.07
C GLY A 377 10.38 9.14 -8.43
N CYS A 378 11.59 8.59 -8.41
CA CYS A 378 12.24 8.03 -9.60
C CYS A 378 12.59 6.56 -9.34
N ASP A 379 12.57 5.72 -10.38
CA ASP A 379 12.96 4.30 -10.28
C ASP A 379 14.37 4.15 -9.71
N TYR A 380 15.29 4.96 -10.21
CA TYR A 380 16.63 5.13 -9.60
C TYR A 380 16.57 6.34 -8.66
N PRO A 381 16.62 6.12 -7.33
CA PRO A 381 16.43 7.18 -6.34
C PRO A 381 17.40 8.35 -6.53
N LYS A 382 16.84 9.54 -6.75
CA LYS A 382 17.60 10.79 -6.84
C LYS A 382 16.81 11.91 -6.19
N ALA A 383 17.53 12.93 -5.70
CA ALA A 383 16.92 14.12 -5.17
C ALA A 383 16.06 14.83 -6.24
N ILE A 384 14.85 15.21 -5.86
CA ILE A 384 13.89 15.91 -6.72
C ILE A 384 13.56 17.24 -6.06
N SER A 385 13.80 18.32 -6.76
CA SER A 385 13.49 19.67 -6.25
C SER A 385 12.00 19.79 -5.89
N ASN A 386 11.71 20.34 -4.72
CA ASN A 386 10.37 20.54 -4.18
C ASN A 386 9.54 19.27 -3.97
N LEU A 387 10.15 18.07 -3.99
CA LEU A 387 9.44 16.86 -3.65
C LEU A 387 9.30 16.74 -2.13
N SER A 388 8.08 16.71 -1.67
CA SER A 388 7.70 16.33 -0.31
C SER A 388 6.32 15.69 -0.31
N GLY A 389 5.94 15.05 0.77
CA GLY A 389 4.60 14.47 0.89
C GLY A 389 3.48 15.51 0.78
N SER A 390 3.75 16.77 1.14
CA SER A 390 2.80 17.89 1.07
C SER A 390 2.71 18.56 -0.32
N THR A 391 3.54 18.14 -1.28
CA THR A 391 3.56 18.71 -2.63
C THR A 391 2.89 17.76 -3.63
N TYR A 392 3.64 17.18 -4.58
CA TYR A 392 3.07 16.37 -5.66
C TYR A 392 2.19 15.20 -5.18
N PRO A 393 2.59 14.40 -4.16
CA PRO A 393 1.72 13.32 -3.68
C PRO A 393 0.40 13.82 -3.11
N ALA A 394 0.43 14.91 -2.32
CA ALA A 394 -0.76 15.55 -1.77
C ALA A 394 -1.67 16.14 -2.86
N GLN A 395 -1.08 16.73 -3.91
CA GLN A 395 -1.83 17.27 -5.05
C GLN A 395 -2.53 16.17 -5.84
N ILE A 396 -1.84 15.05 -6.12
CA ILE A 396 -2.41 13.89 -6.80
C ILE A 396 -3.55 13.30 -5.96
N TRP A 397 -3.30 13.09 -4.67
CA TRP A 397 -4.31 12.56 -3.74
C TRP A 397 -5.55 13.44 -3.71
N LYS A 398 -5.37 14.75 -3.55
CA LYS A 398 -6.49 15.71 -3.50
C LYS A 398 -7.28 15.73 -4.80
N ALA A 399 -6.59 15.80 -5.95
CA ALA A 399 -7.24 15.84 -7.25
C ALA A 399 -8.10 14.59 -7.48
N TYR A 400 -7.54 13.42 -7.22
CA TYR A 400 -8.24 12.16 -7.34
C TYR A 400 -9.41 12.04 -6.34
N MET A 401 -9.15 12.28 -5.05
CA MET A 401 -10.18 12.12 -4.02
C MET A 401 -11.32 13.12 -4.19
N SER A 402 -11.05 14.33 -4.68
CA SER A 402 -12.11 15.30 -4.99
C SER A 402 -13.03 14.79 -6.10
N ALA A 403 -12.48 14.22 -7.17
CA ALA A 403 -13.25 13.64 -8.27
C ALA A 403 -14.01 12.38 -7.81
N ALA A 404 -13.33 11.45 -7.12
CA ALA A 404 -13.92 10.20 -6.64
C ALA A 404 -15.07 10.40 -5.63
N HIS A 405 -15.19 11.58 -5.04
CA HIS A 405 -16.28 11.93 -4.11
C HIS A 405 -17.35 12.82 -4.73
N GLU A 406 -17.27 13.11 -6.01
CA GLU A 406 -18.30 13.93 -6.67
C GLU A 406 -19.68 13.28 -6.55
N GLY A 407 -20.64 14.01 -6.03
CA GLY A 407 -22.01 13.54 -5.78
C GLY A 407 -22.20 12.68 -4.53
N LEU A 408 -21.15 12.39 -3.75
CA LEU A 408 -21.28 11.68 -2.47
C LEU A 408 -21.60 12.63 -1.33
N SER A 409 -22.44 12.16 -0.39
CA SER A 409 -22.76 12.92 0.83
C SER A 409 -21.57 12.93 1.78
N SER A 410 -21.38 14.04 2.51
CA SER A 410 -20.38 14.13 3.56
C SER A 410 -20.66 13.11 4.67
N LEU A 411 -19.64 12.35 5.06
CA LEU A 411 -19.69 11.39 6.16
C LEU A 411 -18.58 11.66 7.17
N ASP A 412 -18.98 11.83 8.43
CA ASP A 412 -18.01 11.96 9.53
C ASP A 412 -17.41 10.61 9.90
N PHE A 413 -16.18 10.63 10.42
CA PHE A 413 -15.54 9.44 10.99
C PHE A 413 -16.26 8.99 12.26
N LEU A 414 -16.18 7.68 12.54
CA LEU A 414 -16.74 7.11 13.75
C LEU A 414 -15.94 7.57 14.98
N PRO A 415 -16.62 8.01 16.05
CA PRO A 415 -15.93 8.45 17.25
C PRO A 415 -15.28 7.26 17.99
N TYR A 416 -14.20 7.50 18.69
CA TYR A 416 -13.67 6.55 19.67
C TYR A 416 -14.39 6.71 21.01
N ALA A 417 -14.39 5.64 21.83
CA ALA A 417 -14.93 5.73 23.19
C ALA A 417 -14.14 6.74 24.01
N GLN A 418 -14.82 7.61 24.75
CA GLN A 418 -14.15 8.45 25.73
C GLN A 418 -13.60 7.54 26.84
N LEU A 419 -12.31 7.65 27.12
CA LEU A 419 -11.68 6.93 28.23
C LEU A 419 -12.46 7.25 29.52
N SER A 420 -12.81 6.22 30.29
CA SER A 420 -13.45 6.39 31.58
C SER A 420 -12.57 7.26 32.49
N ASP A 421 -13.19 8.04 33.38
CA ASP A 421 -12.43 8.86 34.33
C ASP A 421 -11.50 8.04 35.21
N ASP A 422 -11.78 6.75 35.41
CA ASP A 422 -10.89 5.83 36.13
C ASP A 422 -9.57 5.58 35.40
N PHE A 423 -9.59 5.47 34.05
CA PHE A 423 -8.37 5.34 33.26
C PHE A 423 -7.56 6.62 33.23
N LYS A 424 -8.22 7.78 33.13
CA LYS A 424 -7.57 9.11 33.25
C LYS A 424 -6.92 9.30 34.60
N ASN A 425 -7.54 8.80 35.68
CA ASN A 425 -7.01 8.84 37.02
C ASN A 425 -5.85 7.87 37.25
N GLN A 426 -5.83 6.71 36.56
CA GLN A 426 -4.68 5.82 36.60
C GLN A 426 -3.47 6.42 35.88
N GLN A 427 -3.64 7.02 34.70
CA GLN A 427 -2.54 7.70 34.00
C GLN A 427 -1.96 8.85 34.84
N LYS A 428 -2.80 9.66 35.48
CA LYS A 428 -2.32 10.72 36.39
C LYS A 428 -1.50 10.19 37.57
N LYS A 429 -1.86 9.04 38.13
CA LYS A 429 -1.10 8.41 39.19
C LYS A 429 0.25 7.88 38.73
N GLU A 430 0.31 7.28 37.55
CA GLU A 430 1.56 6.80 36.96
C GLU A 430 2.49 7.96 36.59
N GLU A 431 1.96 9.07 36.07
CA GLU A 431 2.73 10.31 35.85
C GLU A 431 3.26 10.95 37.14
N GLU A 432 2.46 10.96 38.20
CA GLU A 432 2.86 11.48 39.53
C GLU A 432 3.90 10.56 40.19
N GLU A 433 3.86 9.25 39.99
CA GLU A 433 4.87 8.30 40.51
C GLU A 433 6.19 8.42 39.73
N HIS A 434 6.16 8.73 38.44
CA HIS A 434 7.36 8.93 37.62
C HIS A 434 8.07 10.28 37.90
N ASP A 435 7.31 11.29 38.33
CA ASP A 435 7.85 12.64 38.67
C ASP A 435 8.36 12.75 40.12
N GLN A 436 8.25 11.69 40.93
CA GLN A 436 8.85 11.70 42.27
C GLN A 436 10.36 11.47 42.15
N PRO A 437 11.18 12.43 42.64
CA PRO A 437 12.63 12.23 42.65
C PRO A 437 12.95 11.00 43.51
N SER A 438 13.73 10.08 42.93
CA SER A 438 14.23 8.88 43.62
C SER A 438 14.75 9.27 45.02
N ARG A 439 14.06 8.86 46.07
CA ARG A 439 14.55 8.97 47.41
C ARG A 439 15.84 8.16 47.53
N ALA A 440 16.95 8.85 47.40
CA ALA A 440 18.25 8.30 47.74
C ALA A 440 18.19 7.78 49.16
N CYS A 441 18.34 6.48 49.32
CA CYS A 441 18.50 5.86 50.64
C CYS A 441 19.84 6.33 51.22
N LEU A 442 19.82 7.34 52.10
CA LEU A 442 20.92 7.62 52.99
C LEU A 442 20.90 6.53 54.08
N VAL A 443 21.78 5.55 53.95
CA VAL A 443 22.15 4.66 55.04
C VAL A 443 23.35 5.32 55.73
N ALA A 444 23.15 5.71 56.99
CA ALA A 444 24.19 6.17 57.88
C ALA A 444 25.12 5.02 58.32
#